data_d2c383d341db3fc4c8794fb9437d7f32
#
_entry.id   d2c383d341db3fc4c8794fb9437d7f32
#
_cell.length_a   1.000
_cell.length_b   1.000
_cell.length_c   1.000
_cell.angle_alpha   90.00
_cell.angle_beta   90.00
_cell.angle_gamma   90.00
#
_symmetry.space_group_name_H-M   'P 1'
#
loop_
_entity.id
_entity.type
_entity.pdbx_description
1 polymer ?
#
loop_
_entity_poly.entity_id
_entity_poly.type
_entity_poly.pdbx_seq_one_letter_code
_entity_poly.pdbx_strand_id
1 'polypeptide(L)'
;MSDSYIQNLFAERIGGVNYGKSNAIYKFEKIKRAKRAAKAAKPDVALIDMGVGEPDEMAFPEVVEALYAAAKDPANRGYADNGGRDFRVAAAGYMKAVFGVELDPDTEILHSIGSKAALSILPNCFINAGDVVLMTTPGYPVFGTHAKYLGGEVYNLKLTAENDFLPDLDSIPADILKRAKVIVVNYPNNPTGASATRAFFEKLVAFAKKNDLVVISDAAYASLTFDGNALSILQIEGAKDVAVELHSLSKSHNMTGWRIGWVCGNPLIVKAYGDVKDNTDSGQFLGIQLAAAKGLENPSITRAIAAKYSRRMDMLVDVLKNLGFSPRKPKAGFFLYMPAPKAAIQPDGTRTEFKTGEDFSQWMISEHLISTVPWDDAGAFVRFSVTFEAHGEEAEKAVVAEIASRMGRSKFEF
;
A
#
# COMPACT_ATOMS: atom_id res chain seq x y z
N MET A 1 10.26 -32.66 20.77
CA MET A 1 11.00 -32.92 19.53
C MET A 1 12.39 -32.34 19.74
N SER A 2 13.47 -33.12 19.59
CA SER A 2 14.84 -32.57 19.63
C SER A 2 14.97 -31.53 18.54
N ASP A 3 15.52 -30.34 18.86
CA ASP A 3 15.77 -29.32 17.89
C ASP A 3 16.62 -29.89 16.75
N SER A 4 16.13 -29.78 15.51
CA SER A 4 16.91 -30.16 14.33
C SER A 4 18.18 -29.33 14.29
N TYR A 5 19.33 -29.88 13.86
CA TYR A 5 20.55 -29.09 13.64
C TYR A 5 20.31 -27.89 12.72
N ILE A 6 19.33 -27.98 11.81
CA ILE A 6 18.90 -26.90 10.91
C ILE A 6 18.44 -25.67 11.71
N GLN A 7 17.84 -25.88 12.93
CA GLN A 7 17.40 -24.77 13.78
C GLN A 7 18.54 -23.82 14.14
N ASN A 8 19.75 -24.35 14.31
CA ASN A 8 20.93 -23.56 14.65
C ASN A 8 21.58 -22.83 13.45
N LEU A 9 21.09 -23.11 12.22
CA LEU A 9 21.63 -22.52 11.00
C LEU A 9 20.80 -21.32 10.51
N PHE A 10 19.62 -21.06 11.09
CA PHE A 10 18.83 -19.90 10.71
C PHE A 10 19.53 -18.60 11.08
N ALA A 11 19.50 -17.63 10.15
CA ALA A 11 20.08 -16.32 10.41
C ALA A 11 19.30 -15.57 11.50
N GLU A 12 20.02 -14.82 12.35
CA GLU A 12 19.43 -14.03 13.46
C GLU A 12 18.36 -13.06 12.98
N ARG A 13 18.55 -12.46 11.79
CA ARG A 13 17.60 -11.50 11.20
C ARG A 13 16.19 -12.06 10.94
N ILE A 14 16.03 -13.38 10.91
CA ILE A 14 14.71 -14.05 10.78
C ILE A 14 14.30 -14.80 12.05
N GLY A 15 15.07 -14.68 13.13
CA GLY A 15 14.78 -15.29 14.43
C GLY A 15 15.81 -16.29 14.93
N GLY A 16 16.85 -16.62 14.15
CA GLY A 16 17.92 -17.52 14.53
C GLY A 16 17.40 -18.84 15.10
N VAL A 17 17.99 -19.28 16.22
CA VAL A 17 17.58 -20.50 16.95
C VAL A 17 16.12 -20.49 17.45
N ASN A 18 15.48 -19.31 17.46
CA ASN A 18 14.08 -19.15 17.86
C ASN A 18 13.11 -19.10 16.67
N TYR A 19 13.60 -19.24 15.44
CA TYR A 19 12.75 -19.21 14.24
C TYR A 19 11.66 -20.29 14.32
N GLY A 20 10.41 -19.86 14.07
CA GLY A 20 9.24 -20.74 14.14
C GLY A 20 8.78 -21.16 15.55
N LYS A 21 9.50 -20.76 16.62
CA LYS A 21 9.13 -21.08 18.01
C LYS A 21 8.25 -20.00 18.65
N SER A 22 8.10 -18.84 18.02
CA SER A 22 7.24 -17.77 18.52
C SER A 22 5.76 -18.14 18.37
N ASN A 23 5.00 -17.97 19.45
CA ASN A 23 3.54 -18.10 19.42
C ASN A 23 2.85 -16.83 18.89
N ALA A 24 3.61 -15.78 18.51
CA ALA A 24 3.06 -14.56 17.95
C ALA A 24 2.47 -14.84 16.56
N ILE A 25 1.16 -14.74 16.46
CA ILE A 25 0.44 -14.92 15.20
C ILE A 25 0.42 -13.56 14.49
N TYR A 26 0.88 -13.53 13.25
CA TYR A 26 0.84 -12.34 12.41
C TYR A 26 -0.61 -11.84 12.24
N LYS A 27 -0.83 -10.53 12.34
CA LYS A 27 -2.19 -9.93 12.37
C LYS A 27 -3.10 -10.40 11.23
N PHE A 28 -2.59 -10.52 10.02
CA PHE A 28 -3.41 -11.00 8.89
C PHE A 28 -3.76 -12.49 8.98
N GLU A 29 -2.94 -13.31 9.64
CA GLU A 29 -3.28 -14.72 9.91
C GLU A 29 -4.38 -14.81 10.99
N LYS A 30 -4.35 -13.95 12.02
CA LYS A 30 -5.44 -13.86 13.00
C LYS A 30 -6.78 -13.52 12.32
N ILE A 31 -6.75 -12.51 11.42
CA ILE A 31 -7.94 -12.13 10.64
C ILE A 31 -8.44 -13.31 9.79
N LYS A 32 -7.55 -14.04 9.10
CA LYS A 32 -7.92 -15.22 8.31
C LYS A 32 -8.58 -16.30 9.16
N ARG A 33 -8.05 -16.58 10.36
CA ARG A 33 -8.62 -17.55 11.30
C ARG A 33 -9.99 -17.10 11.78
N ALA A 34 -10.14 -15.85 12.19
CA ALA A 34 -11.43 -15.27 12.61
C ALA A 34 -12.47 -15.36 11.50
N LYS A 35 -12.12 -14.98 10.27
CA LYS A 35 -13.02 -15.09 9.10
C LYS A 35 -13.48 -16.53 8.85
N ARG A 36 -12.58 -17.51 8.94
CA ARG A 36 -12.94 -18.94 8.80
C ARG A 36 -13.89 -19.39 9.91
N ALA A 37 -13.61 -19.04 11.16
CA ALA A 37 -14.44 -19.37 12.31
C ALA A 37 -15.84 -18.74 12.21
N ALA A 38 -15.93 -17.45 11.86
CA ALA A 38 -17.18 -16.74 11.69
C ALA A 38 -18.05 -17.32 10.56
N LYS A 39 -17.45 -17.66 9.42
CA LYS A 39 -18.15 -18.34 8.32
C LYS A 39 -18.67 -19.73 8.71
N ALA A 40 -17.89 -20.49 9.49
CA ALA A 40 -18.34 -21.80 9.98
C ALA A 40 -19.49 -21.69 10.98
N ALA A 41 -19.51 -20.66 11.82
CA ALA A 41 -20.55 -20.41 12.81
C ALA A 41 -21.87 -19.88 12.19
N LYS A 42 -21.77 -19.13 11.07
CA LYS A 42 -22.91 -18.48 10.40
C LYS A 42 -22.84 -18.75 8.87
N PRO A 43 -23.00 -20.00 8.41
CA PRO A 43 -22.75 -20.41 7.01
C PRO A 43 -23.66 -19.73 5.99
N ASP A 44 -24.89 -19.37 6.40
CA ASP A 44 -25.88 -18.74 5.54
C ASP A 44 -25.68 -17.20 5.40
N VAL A 45 -24.72 -16.61 6.12
CA VAL A 45 -24.44 -15.18 6.07
C VAL A 45 -23.13 -14.92 5.31
N ALA A 46 -23.23 -14.21 4.19
CA ALA A 46 -22.05 -13.83 3.43
C ALA A 46 -21.12 -12.90 4.23
N LEU A 47 -19.81 -13.17 4.21
CA LEU A 47 -18.83 -12.28 4.80
C LEU A 47 -18.62 -11.07 3.87
N ILE A 48 -18.72 -9.86 4.41
CA ILE A 48 -18.33 -8.63 3.71
C ILE A 48 -16.87 -8.32 4.08
N ASP A 49 -15.97 -8.43 3.10
CA ASP A 49 -14.55 -8.24 3.34
C ASP A 49 -14.13 -6.80 3.04
N MET A 50 -14.01 -5.98 4.08
CA MET A 50 -13.47 -4.63 4.03
C MET A 50 -12.04 -4.55 4.57
N GLY A 51 -11.38 -5.69 4.75
CA GLY A 51 -10.01 -5.78 5.23
C GLY A 51 -8.98 -5.89 4.11
N VAL A 52 -9.36 -6.46 2.97
CA VAL A 52 -8.45 -6.66 1.84
C VAL A 52 -8.16 -5.32 1.16
N GLY A 53 -6.90 -5.09 0.85
CA GLY A 53 -6.44 -3.87 0.16
C GLY A 53 -6.13 -4.15 -1.31
N GLU A 54 -7.05 -4.81 -2.04
CA GLU A 54 -6.92 -5.10 -3.47
C GLU A 54 -8.24 -4.89 -4.19
N PRO A 55 -8.19 -4.40 -5.45
CA PRO A 55 -9.39 -4.25 -6.27
C PRO A 55 -10.19 -5.54 -6.40
N ASP A 56 -11.51 -5.40 -6.43
CA ASP A 56 -12.51 -6.47 -6.58
C ASP A 56 -12.80 -6.83 -8.05
N GLU A 57 -12.24 -6.10 -9.00
CA GLU A 57 -12.44 -6.31 -10.42
C GLU A 57 -11.17 -6.76 -11.13
N MET A 58 -11.34 -7.44 -12.25
CA MET A 58 -10.27 -7.84 -13.16
C MET A 58 -9.66 -6.62 -13.87
N ALA A 59 -8.47 -6.80 -14.46
CA ALA A 59 -7.93 -5.86 -15.42
C ALA A 59 -8.91 -5.65 -16.60
N PHE A 60 -8.87 -4.47 -17.18
CA PHE A 60 -9.79 -4.09 -18.27
C PHE A 60 -9.63 -5.01 -19.49
N PRO A 61 -10.70 -5.23 -20.28
CA PRO A 61 -10.68 -6.18 -21.40
C PRO A 61 -9.53 -5.96 -22.39
N GLU A 62 -9.24 -4.71 -22.76
CA GLU A 62 -8.15 -4.38 -23.68
C GLU A 62 -6.77 -4.78 -23.14
N VAL A 63 -6.58 -4.78 -21.81
CA VAL A 63 -5.35 -5.21 -21.14
C VAL A 63 -5.24 -6.73 -21.17
N VAL A 64 -6.35 -7.43 -20.94
CA VAL A 64 -6.41 -8.90 -20.99
C VAL A 64 -6.16 -9.41 -22.41
N GLU A 65 -6.77 -8.79 -23.40
CA GLU A 65 -6.56 -9.13 -24.83
C GLU A 65 -5.12 -8.88 -25.28
N ALA A 66 -4.50 -7.79 -24.79
CA ALA A 66 -3.10 -7.52 -25.08
C ALA A 66 -2.17 -8.59 -24.47
N LEU A 67 -2.47 -9.09 -23.26
CA LEU A 67 -1.74 -10.23 -22.67
C LEU A 67 -1.88 -11.47 -23.52
N TYR A 68 -3.11 -11.79 -23.93
CA TYR A 68 -3.39 -12.97 -24.74
C TYR A 68 -2.65 -12.93 -26.09
N ALA A 69 -2.64 -11.78 -26.75
CA ALA A 69 -1.90 -11.57 -27.99
C ALA A 69 -0.39 -11.74 -27.77
N ALA A 70 0.16 -11.08 -26.75
CA ALA A 70 1.58 -11.13 -26.43
C ALA A 70 2.06 -12.54 -26.00
N ALA A 71 1.20 -13.31 -25.31
CA ALA A 71 1.53 -14.67 -24.89
C ALA A 71 1.65 -15.67 -26.05
N LYS A 72 1.04 -15.38 -27.20
CA LYS A 72 1.15 -16.19 -28.43
C LYS A 72 2.39 -15.86 -29.25
N ASP A 73 3.01 -14.72 -29.03
CA ASP A 73 4.20 -14.31 -29.79
C ASP A 73 5.43 -15.02 -29.23
N PRO A 74 6.08 -15.89 -30.02
CA PRO A 74 7.29 -16.59 -29.60
C PRO A 74 8.47 -15.66 -29.32
N ALA A 75 8.46 -14.41 -29.78
CA ALA A 75 9.48 -13.42 -29.47
C ALA A 75 9.50 -13.06 -27.96
N ASN A 76 8.37 -13.20 -27.29
CA ASN A 76 8.22 -12.86 -25.87
C ASN A 76 8.65 -13.98 -24.90
N ARG A 77 9.19 -15.11 -25.39
CA ARG A 77 9.55 -16.27 -24.56
C ARG A 77 10.80 -16.10 -23.71
N GLY A 78 11.63 -15.12 -24.05
CA GLY A 78 12.94 -14.92 -23.45
C GLY A 78 12.89 -14.20 -22.10
N TYR A 79 14.05 -14.15 -21.45
CA TYR A 79 14.24 -13.29 -20.27
C TYR A 79 14.06 -11.81 -20.66
N ALA A 80 13.49 -11.05 -19.77
CA ALA A 80 13.21 -9.63 -19.97
C ALA A 80 14.11 -8.72 -19.09
N ASP A 81 15.00 -9.32 -18.32
CA ASP A 81 15.98 -8.66 -17.43
C ASP A 81 15.36 -7.45 -16.68
N ASN A 82 15.81 -6.25 -16.98
CA ASN A 82 15.31 -5.01 -16.40
C ASN A 82 14.05 -4.43 -17.07
N GLY A 83 13.41 -5.21 -17.92
CA GLY A 83 12.12 -4.89 -18.55
C GLY A 83 12.22 -4.31 -19.96
N GLY A 84 11.15 -4.53 -20.72
CA GLY A 84 11.01 -4.08 -22.10
C GLY A 84 10.95 -2.56 -22.22
N ARG A 85 11.54 -2.04 -23.33
CA ARG A 85 11.51 -0.59 -23.60
C ARG A 85 10.10 -0.06 -23.80
N ASP A 86 9.22 -0.84 -24.43
CA ASP A 86 7.83 -0.43 -24.70
C ASP A 86 7.08 -0.13 -23.39
N PHE A 87 7.27 -0.96 -22.36
CA PHE A 87 6.72 -0.70 -21.03
C PHE A 87 7.25 0.61 -20.42
N ARG A 88 8.58 0.86 -20.53
CA ARG A 88 9.19 2.09 -19.99
C ARG A 88 8.69 3.34 -20.72
N VAL A 89 8.53 3.27 -22.03
CA VAL A 89 7.94 4.36 -22.86
C VAL A 89 6.49 4.62 -22.46
N ALA A 90 5.68 3.56 -22.29
CA ALA A 90 4.30 3.70 -21.86
C ALA A 90 4.20 4.28 -20.43
N ALA A 91 5.07 3.86 -19.51
CA ALA A 91 5.15 4.41 -18.15
C ALA A 91 5.53 5.90 -18.16
N ALA A 92 6.51 6.32 -18.99
CA ALA A 92 6.86 7.73 -19.18
C ALA A 92 5.68 8.55 -19.73
N GLY A 93 4.98 8.00 -20.72
CA GLY A 93 3.76 8.61 -21.29
C GLY A 93 2.66 8.78 -20.24
N TYR A 94 2.45 7.77 -19.40
CA TYR A 94 1.50 7.82 -18.29
C TYR A 94 1.89 8.87 -17.24
N MET A 95 3.17 8.93 -16.85
CA MET A 95 3.67 9.95 -15.90
C MET A 95 3.44 11.37 -16.44
N LYS A 96 3.66 11.58 -17.73
CA LYS A 96 3.36 12.87 -18.38
C LYS A 96 1.86 13.17 -18.41
N ALA A 97 1.03 12.20 -18.81
CA ALA A 97 -0.41 12.38 -18.97
C ALA A 97 -1.17 12.60 -17.65
N VAL A 98 -0.77 11.87 -16.57
CA VAL A 98 -1.48 11.88 -15.29
C VAL A 98 -0.87 12.86 -14.30
N PHE A 99 0.45 12.97 -14.28
CA PHE A 99 1.17 13.78 -13.30
C PHE A 99 1.87 15.00 -13.90
N GLY A 100 1.89 15.17 -15.24
CA GLY A 100 2.63 16.26 -15.88
C GLY A 100 4.16 16.15 -15.71
N VAL A 101 4.67 14.96 -15.36
CA VAL A 101 6.09 14.70 -15.13
C VAL A 101 6.72 14.11 -16.39
N GLU A 102 7.71 14.79 -16.94
CA GLU A 102 8.50 14.29 -18.07
C GLU A 102 9.67 13.46 -17.57
N LEU A 103 9.83 12.26 -18.13
CA LEU A 103 10.87 11.29 -17.76
C LEU A 103 11.48 10.69 -19.02
N ASP A 104 12.80 10.50 -18.99
CA ASP A 104 13.49 9.73 -20.02
C ASP A 104 13.27 8.23 -19.77
N PRO A 105 12.60 7.51 -20.70
CA PRO A 105 12.31 6.09 -20.52
C PRO A 105 13.57 5.20 -20.51
N ASP A 106 14.71 5.69 -20.96
CA ASP A 106 15.94 4.91 -21.05
C ASP A 106 16.83 5.04 -19.81
N THR A 107 16.70 6.14 -19.06
CA THR A 107 17.56 6.41 -17.88
C THR A 107 16.80 6.68 -16.59
N GLU A 108 15.56 7.18 -16.64
CA GLU A 108 14.83 7.64 -15.47
C GLU A 108 13.65 6.71 -15.08
N ILE A 109 13.46 5.58 -15.77
CA ILE A 109 12.41 4.59 -15.48
C ILE A 109 12.95 3.18 -15.58
N LEU A 110 12.58 2.33 -14.62
CA LEU A 110 12.86 0.91 -14.68
C LEU A 110 11.65 0.10 -14.20
N HIS A 111 11.42 -1.05 -14.87
CA HIS A 111 10.41 -2.04 -14.52
C HIS A 111 10.63 -2.60 -13.11
N SER A 112 9.54 -2.92 -12.42
CA SER A 112 9.52 -3.65 -11.16
C SER A 112 8.41 -4.71 -11.13
N ILE A 113 8.66 -5.82 -10.46
CA ILE A 113 7.65 -6.87 -10.20
C ILE A 113 6.66 -6.41 -9.11
N GLY A 114 6.00 -5.27 -9.38
CA GLY A 114 5.20 -4.49 -8.44
C GLY A 114 6.04 -3.67 -7.46
N SER A 115 5.46 -2.63 -6.85
CA SER A 115 6.19 -1.73 -5.92
C SER A 115 6.79 -2.45 -4.71
N LYS A 116 6.21 -3.56 -4.25
CA LYS A 116 6.75 -4.35 -3.13
C LYS A 116 8.15 -4.90 -3.43
N ALA A 117 8.40 -5.38 -4.65
CA ALA A 117 9.73 -5.87 -5.05
C ALA A 117 10.76 -4.72 -5.04
N ALA A 118 10.40 -3.55 -5.57
CA ALA A 118 11.27 -2.38 -5.49
C ALA A 118 11.60 -1.98 -4.04
N LEU A 119 10.59 -1.95 -3.16
CA LEU A 119 10.79 -1.66 -1.73
C LEU A 119 11.69 -2.69 -1.01
N SER A 120 11.78 -3.92 -1.52
CA SER A 120 12.65 -4.95 -0.96
C SER A 120 14.07 -4.92 -1.53
N ILE A 121 14.25 -4.44 -2.75
CA ILE A 121 15.54 -4.37 -3.46
C ILE A 121 16.28 -3.08 -3.10
N LEU A 122 15.62 -1.92 -3.11
CA LEU A 122 16.22 -0.61 -2.91
C LEU A 122 17.07 -0.46 -1.62
N PRO A 123 16.75 -1.10 -0.48
CA PRO A 123 17.63 -1.08 0.67
C PRO A 123 19.06 -1.54 0.39
N ASN A 124 19.24 -2.51 -0.52
CA ASN A 124 20.57 -2.99 -0.90
C ASN A 124 21.42 -1.92 -1.62
N CYS A 125 20.79 -0.88 -2.20
CA CYS A 125 21.51 0.21 -2.84
C CYS A 125 22.11 1.21 -1.84
N PHE A 126 21.59 1.28 -0.60
CA PHE A 126 21.90 2.41 0.29
C PHE A 126 22.31 2.03 1.71
N ILE A 127 21.89 0.85 2.21
CA ILE A 127 21.96 0.54 3.64
C ILE A 127 23.11 -0.40 3.95
N ASN A 128 24.00 0.06 4.81
CA ASN A 128 25.02 -0.74 5.49
C ASN A 128 24.62 -0.96 6.96
N ALA A 129 25.31 -1.86 7.65
CA ALA A 129 25.10 -2.07 9.08
C ALA A 129 25.34 -0.77 9.87
N GLY A 130 24.39 -0.40 10.72
CA GLY A 130 24.41 0.82 11.53
C GLY A 130 23.85 2.07 10.85
N ASP A 131 23.57 2.06 9.54
CA ASP A 131 22.83 3.13 8.88
C ASP A 131 21.37 3.19 9.33
N VAL A 132 20.75 4.36 9.28
CA VAL A 132 19.37 4.58 9.68
C VAL A 132 18.47 4.84 8.47
N VAL A 133 17.29 4.23 8.47
CA VAL A 133 16.18 4.54 7.57
C VAL A 133 15.09 5.27 8.35
N LEU A 134 14.66 6.41 7.85
CA LEU A 134 13.53 7.17 8.37
C LEU A 134 12.26 6.64 7.70
N MET A 135 11.30 6.12 8.48
CA MET A 135 10.05 5.56 7.96
C MET A 135 8.84 6.10 8.69
N THR A 136 7.76 6.32 7.96
CA THR A 136 6.48 6.71 8.55
C THR A 136 5.78 5.55 9.27
N THR A 137 5.16 5.81 10.42
CA THR A 137 4.36 4.87 11.19
C THR A 137 3.07 5.55 11.70
N PRO A 138 1.87 4.99 11.44
CA PRO A 138 1.60 3.74 10.73
C PRO A 138 1.99 3.80 9.25
N GLY A 139 2.40 2.67 8.68
CA GLY A 139 2.86 2.61 7.30
C GLY A 139 3.15 1.19 6.81
N TYR A 140 3.59 1.10 5.56
CA TYR A 140 3.91 -0.18 4.92
C TYR A 140 5.36 -0.60 5.24
N PRO A 141 5.60 -1.74 5.92
CA PRO A 141 6.87 -1.99 6.61
C PRO A 141 8.01 -2.56 5.74
N VAL A 142 7.78 -2.83 4.45
CA VAL A 142 8.67 -3.68 3.64
C VAL A 142 10.09 -3.13 3.54
N PHE A 143 10.26 -1.85 3.22
CA PHE A 143 11.60 -1.24 3.11
C PHE A 143 12.39 -1.38 4.42
N GLY A 144 11.77 -1.02 5.56
CA GLY A 144 12.41 -1.12 6.87
C GLY A 144 12.73 -2.55 7.29
N THR A 145 11.89 -3.53 6.91
CA THR A 145 12.19 -4.94 7.15
C THR A 145 13.47 -5.36 6.42
N HIS A 146 13.61 -4.99 5.15
CA HIS A 146 14.79 -5.31 4.37
C HIS A 146 16.04 -4.51 4.82
N ALA A 147 15.87 -3.26 5.24
CA ALA A 147 16.95 -2.49 5.86
C ALA A 147 17.50 -3.20 7.11
N LYS A 148 16.62 -3.71 7.97
CA LYS A 148 17.02 -4.52 9.15
C LYS A 148 17.74 -5.81 8.76
N TYR A 149 17.37 -6.47 7.64
CA TYR A 149 18.09 -7.65 7.15
C TYR A 149 19.54 -7.33 6.76
N LEU A 150 19.81 -6.08 6.41
CA LEU A 150 21.15 -5.58 6.09
C LEU A 150 21.92 -5.04 7.31
N GLY A 151 21.33 -5.13 8.52
CA GLY A 151 21.92 -4.58 9.74
C GLY A 151 21.65 -3.10 9.96
N GLY A 152 20.80 -2.48 9.14
CA GLY A 152 20.36 -1.11 9.33
C GLY A 152 19.30 -0.98 10.44
N GLU A 153 19.11 0.25 10.92
CA GLU A 153 18.12 0.62 11.93
C GLU A 153 16.95 1.37 11.28
N VAL A 154 15.76 1.26 11.87
CA VAL A 154 14.57 2.00 11.43
C VAL A 154 14.18 3.00 12.52
N TYR A 155 14.18 4.28 12.17
CA TYR A 155 13.61 5.35 12.98
C TYR A 155 12.20 5.69 12.49
N ASN A 156 11.22 5.55 13.38
CA ASN A 156 9.82 5.72 13.06
C ASN A 156 9.36 7.18 13.22
N LEU A 157 8.92 7.78 12.11
CA LEU A 157 8.26 9.08 12.05
C LEU A 157 6.77 8.89 12.29
N LYS A 158 6.27 9.32 13.44
CA LYS A 158 4.86 9.14 13.79
C LYS A 158 3.94 9.99 12.92
N LEU A 159 2.92 9.38 12.38
CA LEU A 159 1.82 10.03 11.69
C LEU A 159 0.63 10.15 12.65
N THR A 160 0.21 11.36 12.93
CA THR A 160 -0.91 11.64 13.84
C THR A 160 -2.00 12.45 13.14
N ALA A 161 -3.23 12.37 13.64
CA ALA A 161 -4.35 13.11 13.10
C ALA A 161 -4.17 14.64 13.21
N GLU A 162 -3.47 15.10 14.26
CA GLU A 162 -3.16 16.50 14.50
C GLU A 162 -2.26 17.10 13.41
N ASN A 163 -1.41 16.28 12.79
CA ASN A 163 -0.53 16.66 11.68
C ASN A 163 -1.07 16.19 10.32
N ASP A 164 -2.38 15.95 10.20
CA ASP A 164 -2.98 15.41 8.97
C ASP A 164 -2.25 14.15 8.44
N PHE A 165 -1.68 13.35 9.35
CA PHE A 165 -0.85 12.18 9.04
C PHE A 165 0.35 12.48 8.14
N LEU A 166 0.94 13.68 8.26
CA LEU A 166 2.23 14.04 7.69
C LEU A 166 3.32 13.97 8.77
N PRO A 167 4.53 13.46 8.48
CA PRO A 167 5.59 13.39 9.48
C PRO A 167 6.15 14.77 9.81
N ASP A 168 6.48 14.98 11.07
CA ASP A 168 7.23 16.16 11.50
C ASP A 168 8.73 15.94 11.28
N LEU A 169 9.27 16.52 10.20
CA LEU A 169 10.67 16.38 9.82
C LEU A 169 11.62 17.13 10.76
N ASP A 170 11.12 18.18 11.43
CA ASP A 170 11.95 19.02 12.31
C ASP A 170 12.16 18.37 13.69
N SER A 171 11.36 17.37 14.04
CA SER A 171 11.48 16.61 15.29
C SER A 171 12.55 15.53 15.28
N ILE A 172 13.22 15.29 14.15
CA ILE A 172 14.19 14.18 14.01
C ILE A 172 15.49 14.55 14.73
N PRO A 173 15.95 13.73 15.71
CA PRO A 173 17.17 14.00 16.46
C PRO A 173 18.40 14.07 15.56
N ALA A 174 19.34 14.99 15.88
CA ALA A 174 20.54 15.22 15.07
C ALA A 174 21.50 14.01 14.99
N ASP A 175 21.55 13.17 16.02
CA ASP A 175 22.32 11.93 16.03
C ASP A 175 21.71 10.86 15.08
N ILE A 176 20.39 10.81 14.96
CA ILE A 176 19.69 9.99 13.99
C ILE A 176 19.98 10.49 12.57
N LEU A 177 19.86 11.81 12.33
CA LEU A 177 20.13 12.39 11.01
C LEU A 177 21.55 12.12 10.51
N LYS A 178 22.56 12.13 11.38
CA LYS A 178 23.96 11.83 11.01
C LYS A 178 24.14 10.42 10.45
N ARG A 179 23.29 9.48 10.82
CA ARG A 179 23.34 8.08 10.37
C ARG A 179 22.26 7.75 9.32
N ALA A 180 21.33 8.66 9.11
CA ALA A 180 20.24 8.46 8.16
C ALA A 180 20.76 8.49 6.72
N LYS A 181 20.25 7.59 5.88
CA LYS A 181 20.56 7.49 4.45
C LYS A 181 19.33 7.70 3.59
N VAL A 182 18.21 7.22 4.07
CA VAL A 182 16.98 7.15 3.29
C VAL A 182 15.81 7.61 4.15
N ILE A 183 14.92 8.39 3.56
CA ILE A 183 13.57 8.63 4.08
C ILE A 183 12.54 8.02 3.14
N VAL A 184 11.65 7.20 3.70
CA VAL A 184 10.59 6.52 2.96
C VAL A 184 9.24 7.10 3.36
N VAL A 185 8.50 7.59 2.38
CA VAL A 185 7.13 8.09 2.54
C VAL A 185 6.18 7.31 1.63
N ASN A 186 4.91 7.19 2.04
CA ASN A 186 3.87 6.56 1.24
C ASN A 186 2.64 7.46 1.21
N TYR A 187 2.38 8.06 0.05
CA TYR A 187 1.21 8.92 -0.14
C TYR A 187 0.60 8.72 -1.54
N PRO A 188 -0.74 8.59 -1.63
CA PRO A 188 -1.72 8.42 -0.53
C PRO A 188 -1.36 7.23 0.36
N ASN A 189 -1.51 7.42 1.67
CA ASN A 189 -0.94 6.52 2.67
C ASN A 189 -1.82 5.28 2.93
N ASN A 190 -1.19 4.15 3.06
CA ASN A 190 -1.77 2.95 3.65
C ASN A 190 -1.19 2.78 5.07
N PRO A 191 -1.98 2.88 6.15
CA PRO A 191 -3.44 2.70 6.22
C PRO A 191 -4.28 3.99 6.25
N THR A 192 -3.69 5.17 6.42
CA THR A 192 -4.44 6.37 6.86
C THR A 192 -5.33 7.00 5.78
N GLY A 193 -5.10 6.68 4.50
CA GLY A 193 -5.76 7.36 3.38
C GLY A 193 -5.31 8.81 3.17
N ALA A 194 -4.42 9.33 4.01
CA ALA A 194 -3.92 10.70 3.91
C ALA A 194 -3.14 10.91 2.62
N SER A 195 -3.27 12.10 2.03
CA SER A 195 -2.51 12.51 0.85
C SER A 195 -1.49 13.57 1.24
N ALA A 196 -0.31 13.52 0.63
CA ALA A 196 0.66 14.60 0.74
C ALA A 196 0.12 15.89 0.11
N THR A 197 0.64 17.02 0.59
CA THR A 197 0.45 18.32 -0.07
C THR A 197 1.70 18.70 -0.86
N ARG A 198 1.55 19.59 -1.84
CA ARG A 198 2.71 20.13 -2.56
C ARG A 198 3.72 20.76 -1.59
N ALA A 199 3.25 21.58 -0.64
CA ALA A 199 4.10 22.21 0.38
C ALA A 199 4.86 21.20 1.23
N PHE A 200 4.24 20.05 1.57
CA PHE A 200 4.96 18.98 2.28
C PHE A 200 6.05 18.36 1.40
N PHE A 201 5.79 18.08 0.14
CA PHE A 201 6.82 17.54 -0.75
C PHE A 201 7.95 18.55 -1.02
N GLU A 202 7.65 19.83 -1.15
CA GLU A 202 8.67 20.90 -1.22
C GLU A 202 9.57 20.90 0.03
N LYS A 203 8.96 20.86 1.22
CA LYS A 203 9.69 20.73 2.49
C LYS A 203 10.51 19.46 2.55
N LEU A 204 9.97 18.31 2.13
CA LEU A 204 10.66 17.03 2.12
C LEU A 204 11.88 17.03 1.20
N VAL A 205 11.76 17.56 -0.01
CA VAL A 205 12.88 17.66 -0.98
C VAL A 205 13.98 18.57 -0.43
N ALA A 206 13.61 19.73 0.11
CA ALA A 206 14.58 20.65 0.73
C ALA A 206 15.26 20.01 1.94
N PHE A 207 14.51 19.30 2.78
CA PHE A 207 15.04 18.57 3.93
C PHE A 207 16.02 17.47 3.52
N ALA A 208 15.67 16.70 2.49
CA ALA A 208 16.52 15.63 1.99
C ALA A 208 17.84 16.18 1.43
N LYS A 209 17.81 17.26 0.64
CA LYS A 209 19.01 17.93 0.12
C LYS A 209 19.90 18.47 1.26
N LYS A 210 19.30 19.06 2.29
CA LYS A 210 20.03 19.62 3.44
C LYS A 210 20.75 18.56 4.26
N ASN A 211 20.21 17.34 4.32
CA ASN A 211 20.69 16.28 5.20
C ASN A 211 21.29 15.08 4.43
N ASP A 212 21.59 15.25 3.15
CA ASP A 212 22.18 14.21 2.25
C ASP A 212 21.37 12.89 2.26
N LEU A 213 20.04 12.98 2.20
CA LEU A 213 19.13 11.85 2.22
C LEU A 213 18.60 11.51 0.82
N VAL A 214 18.39 10.24 0.56
CA VAL A 214 17.58 9.75 -0.56
C VAL A 214 16.11 9.68 -0.14
N VAL A 215 15.20 10.15 -0.98
CA VAL A 215 13.75 10.02 -0.79
C VAL A 215 13.23 8.85 -1.61
N ILE A 216 12.58 7.90 -0.95
CA ILE A 216 11.79 6.85 -1.60
C ILE A 216 10.31 7.18 -1.40
N SER A 217 9.63 7.58 -2.48
CA SER A 217 8.19 7.88 -2.49
C SER A 217 7.41 6.68 -2.99
N ASP A 218 6.73 5.94 -2.09
CA ASP A 218 5.80 4.87 -2.49
C ASP A 218 4.47 5.49 -2.89
N ALA A 219 4.22 5.58 -4.19
CA ALA A 219 3.09 6.24 -4.84
C ALA A 219 2.05 5.24 -5.39
N ALA A 220 1.95 4.04 -4.80
CA ALA A 220 1.08 2.97 -5.29
C ALA A 220 -0.40 3.36 -5.44
N TYR A 221 -0.86 4.42 -4.79
CA TYR A 221 -2.23 4.95 -4.83
C TYR A 221 -2.32 6.36 -5.46
N ALA A 222 -1.22 6.96 -5.89
CA ALA A 222 -1.14 8.38 -6.27
C ALA A 222 -2.08 8.76 -7.42
N SER A 223 -2.34 7.85 -8.34
CA SER A 223 -3.25 8.09 -9.46
C SER A 223 -4.74 7.87 -9.13
N LEU A 224 -5.08 7.33 -7.95
CA LEU A 224 -6.46 7.09 -7.52
C LEU A 224 -7.03 8.29 -6.74
N THR A 225 -6.89 9.49 -7.28
CA THR A 225 -7.41 10.74 -6.69
C THR A 225 -8.87 10.96 -7.05
N PHE A 226 -9.67 11.46 -6.11
CA PHE A 226 -11.11 11.65 -6.30
C PHE A 226 -11.45 12.99 -6.97
N ASP A 227 -10.54 13.95 -6.92
CA ASP A 227 -10.67 15.26 -7.56
C ASP A 227 -9.91 15.39 -8.90
N GLY A 228 -9.25 14.28 -9.32
CA GLY A 228 -8.45 14.25 -10.55
C GLY A 228 -7.07 14.92 -10.43
N ASN A 229 -6.71 15.44 -9.26
CA ASN A 229 -5.45 16.17 -9.03
C ASN A 229 -4.38 15.22 -8.46
N ALA A 230 -3.84 14.35 -9.30
CA ALA A 230 -2.77 13.43 -8.89
C ALA A 230 -1.47 14.20 -8.59
N LEU A 231 -0.87 13.94 -7.43
CA LEU A 231 0.38 14.58 -7.00
C LEU A 231 1.51 13.56 -6.98
N SER A 232 2.59 13.87 -7.71
CA SER A 232 3.87 13.16 -7.68
C SER A 232 4.92 14.03 -7.01
N ILE A 233 5.81 13.44 -6.22
CA ILE A 233 6.97 14.18 -5.69
C ILE A 233 7.87 14.72 -6.81
N LEU A 234 7.89 14.03 -7.95
CA LEU A 234 8.70 14.43 -9.12
C LEU A 234 8.20 15.70 -9.82
N GLN A 235 7.01 16.24 -9.44
CA GLN A 235 6.55 17.57 -9.84
C GLN A 235 7.25 18.70 -9.08
N ILE A 236 7.97 18.38 -8.02
CA ILE A 236 8.67 19.38 -7.20
C ILE A 236 10.04 19.65 -7.80
N GLU A 237 10.36 20.94 -7.91
CA GLU A 237 11.67 21.37 -8.40
C GLU A 237 12.82 20.76 -7.60
N GLY A 238 13.78 20.16 -8.29
CA GLY A 238 14.92 19.50 -7.66
C GLY A 238 14.61 18.16 -6.98
N ALA A 239 13.39 17.62 -7.09
CA ALA A 239 13.09 16.30 -6.54
C ALA A 239 13.91 15.18 -7.24
N LYS A 240 14.13 15.29 -8.57
CA LYS A 240 14.94 14.32 -9.30
C LYS A 240 16.40 14.29 -8.85
N ASP A 241 16.89 15.27 -8.11
CA ASP A 241 18.25 15.23 -7.57
C ASP A 241 18.39 14.21 -6.44
N VAL A 242 17.30 13.96 -5.68
CA VAL A 242 17.35 13.21 -4.41
C VAL A 242 16.31 12.08 -4.30
N ALA A 243 15.38 11.96 -5.25
CA ALA A 243 14.22 11.08 -5.09
C ALA A 243 14.04 10.09 -6.23
N VAL A 244 13.45 8.95 -5.87
CA VAL A 244 12.71 8.08 -6.78
C VAL A 244 11.30 7.84 -6.26
N GLU A 245 10.39 7.62 -7.20
CA GLU A 245 9.00 7.32 -6.94
C GLU A 245 8.64 5.92 -7.45
N LEU A 246 7.85 5.18 -6.68
CA LEU A 246 7.44 3.82 -6.98
C LEU A 246 5.96 3.78 -7.35
N HIS A 247 5.66 3.32 -8.54
CA HIS A 247 4.28 3.15 -9.02
C HIS A 247 3.90 1.69 -9.20
N SER A 248 2.60 1.40 -9.11
CA SER A 248 2.07 0.04 -9.23
C SER A 248 0.76 0.03 -10.01
N LEU A 249 0.65 -0.87 -10.98
CA LEU A 249 -0.62 -1.11 -11.67
C LEU A 249 -1.59 -1.98 -10.85
N SER A 250 -1.13 -2.54 -9.74
CA SER A 250 -1.97 -3.35 -8.84
C SER A 250 -3.26 -2.65 -8.44
N LYS A 251 -3.22 -1.31 -8.25
CA LYS A 251 -4.35 -0.53 -7.73
C LYS A 251 -4.99 0.33 -8.82
N SER A 252 -4.16 0.95 -9.65
CA SER A 252 -4.60 1.87 -10.69
C SER A 252 -5.22 1.20 -11.91
N HIS A 253 -4.96 -0.11 -12.13
CA HIS A 253 -5.37 -0.85 -13.32
C HIS A 253 -5.97 -2.23 -13.01
N ASN A 254 -6.34 -2.51 -11.76
CA ASN A 254 -6.87 -3.81 -11.30
C ASN A 254 -5.93 -4.99 -11.62
N MET A 255 -4.61 -4.78 -11.60
CA MET A 255 -3.61 -5.78 -11.97
C MET A 255 -2.86 -6.33 -10.75
N THR A 256 -3.54 -6.55 -9.62
CA THR A 256 -2.90 -6.94 -8.35
C THR A 256 -2.07 -8.21 -8.49
N GLY A 257 -2.64 -9.29 -9.01
CA GLY A 257 -1.97 -10.59 -9.20
C GLY A 257 -0.94 -10.61 -10.31
N TRP A 258 -0.95 -9.64 -11.22
CA TRP A 258 -0.04 -9.56 -12.36
C TRP A 258 1.37 -9.11 -11.97
N ARG A 259 1.51 -8.49 -10.80
CA ARG A 259 2.78 -8.09 -10.19
C ARG A 259 3.61 -7.16 -11.06
N ILE A 260 3.08 -6.00 -11.45
CA ILE A 260 3.77 -5.04 -12.31
C ILE A 260 3.72 -3.61 -11.77
N GLY A 261 4.81 -2.88 -11.94
CA GLY A 261 5.02 -1.50 -11.55
C GLY A 261 6.35 -0.98 -12.09
N TRP A 262 6.75 0.19 -11.63
CA TRP A 262 8.02 0.80 -12.02
C TRP A 262 8.60 1.66 -10.90
N VAL A 263 9.92 1.87 -10.99
CA VAL A 263 10.70 2.86 -10.24
C VAL A 263 11.06 3.98 -11.20
N CYS A 264 10.87 5.23 -10.80
CA CYS A 264 11.24 6.36 -11.65
C CYS A 264 11.77 7.55 -10.85
N GLY A 265 12.58 8.41 -11.49
CA GLY A 265 13.14 9.61 -10.90
C GLY A 265 14.63 9.77 -11.15
N ASN A 266 15.45 9.92 -10.10
CA ASN A 266 16.89 10.11 -10.22
C ASN A 266 17.54 8.99 -11.03
N PRO A 267 18.23 9.29 -12.16
CA PRO A 267 18.78 8.26 -13.06
C PRO A 267 19.87 7.41 -12.42
N LEU A 268 20.65 7.96 -11.48
CA LEU A 268 21.69 7.19 -10.78
C LEU A 268 21.07 6.18 -9.81
N ILE A 269 19.98 6.57 -9.13
CA ILE A 269 19.24 5.66 -8.24
C ILE A 269 18.55 4.58 -9.07
N VAL A 270 17.92 4.95 -10.19
CA VAL A 270 17.27 4.00 -11.11
C VAL A 270 18.29 3.00 -11.64
N LYS A 271 19.49 3.46 -12.00
CA LYS A 271 20.59 2.57 -12.42
C LYS A 271 21.04 1.64 -11.31
N ALA A 272 21.27 2.15 -10.09
CA ALA A 272 21.67 1.33 -8.94
C ALA A 272 20.62 0.26 -8.60
N TYR A 273 19.33 0.63 -8.67
CA TYR A 273 18.23 -0.32 -8.54
C TYR A 273 18.32 -1.42 -9.61
N GLY A 274 18.59 -1.06 -10.86
CA GLY A 274 18.77 -2.01 -11.96
C GLY A 274 19.91 -2.98 -11.72
N ASP A 275 21.10 -2.48 -11.31
CA ASP A 275 22.27 -3.30 -11.03
C ASP A 275 22.02 -4.34 -9.91
N VAL A 276 21.27 -3.97 -8.86
CA VAL A 276 20.89 -4.90 -7.79
C VAL A 276 19.79 -5.87 -8.26
N LYS A 277 18.83 -5.37 -9.03
CA LYS A 277 17.73 -6.17 -9.58
C LYS A 277 18.25 -7.28 -10.50
N ASP A 278 19.24 -7.02 -11.34
CA ASP A 278 19.87 -8.00 -12.23
C ASP A 278 20.44 -9.22 -11.48
N ASN A 279 20.79 -9.03 -10.19
CA ASN A 279 21.26 -10.09 -9.31
C ASN A 279 20.15 -10.64 -8.38
N THR A 280 18.92 -10.19 -8.54
CA THR A 280 17.79 -10.57 -7.69
C THR A 280 16.75 -11.40 -8.45
N ASP A 281 16.45 -11.00 -9.68
CA ASP A 281 15.50 -11.68 -10.58
C ASP A 281 15.97 -11.56 -12.03
N SER A 282 15.43 -12.39 -12.92
CA SER A 282 15.67 -12.35 -14.36
C SER A 282 14.57 -11.61 -15.13
N GLY A 283 13.89 -10.68 -14.45
CA GLY A 283 12.78 -9.93 -15.01
C GLY A 283 11.45 -10.66 -14.93
N GLN A 284 10.47 -10.11 -15.62
CA GLN A 284 9.11 -10.61 -15.68
C GLN A 284 8.74 -10.87 -17.13
N PHE A 285 7.90 -11.89 -17.36
CA PHE A 285 7.39 -12.24 -18.69
C PHE A 285 6.94 -10.99 -19.48
N LEU A 286 7.51 -10.81 -20.70
CA LEU A 286 7.26 -9.63 -21.53
C LEU A 286 5.77 -9.44 -21.85
N GLY A 287 5.00 -10.53 -21.97
CA GLY A 287 3.56 -10.44 -22.21
C GLY A 287 2.81 -9.61 -21.16
N ILE A 288 3.18 -9.73 -19.86
CA ILE A 288 2.60 -8.91 -18.79
C ILE A 288 2.99 -7.43 -18.97
N GLN A 289 4.23 -7.15 -19.36
CA GLN A 289 4.71 -5.80 -19.56
C GLN A 289 4.05 -5.10 -20.75
N LEU A 290 3.85 -5.81 -21.87
CA LEU A 290 3.15 -5.31 -23.05
C LEU A 290 1.67 -5.05 -22.77
N ALA A 291 1.02 -5.95 -22.01
CA ALA A 291 -0.35 -5.73 -21.56
C ALA A 291 -0.46 -4.51 -20.62
N ALA A 292 0.49 -4.34 -19.72
CA ALA A 292 0.55 -3.18 -18.85
C ALA A 292 0.79 -1.88 -19.63
N ALA A 293 1.67 -1.91 -20.64
CA ALA A 293 1.88 -0.79 -21.56
C ALA A 293 0.57 -0.38 -22.22
N LYS A 294 -0.23 -1.36 -22.69
CA LYS A 294 -1.55 -1.11 -23.26
C LYS A 294 -2.50 -0.42 -22.29
N GLY A 295 -2.51 -0.84 -21.02
CA GLY A 295 -3.31 -0.19 -19.98
C GLY A 295 -2.87 1.25 -19.69
N LEU A 296 -1.55 1.50 -19.66
CA LEU A 296 -0.96 2.82 -19.39
C LEU A 296 -1.23 3.85 -20.50
N GLU A 297 -1.44 3.39 -21.73
CA GLU A 297 -1.87 4.26 -22.85
C GLU A 297 -3.27 4.85 -22.63
N ASN A 298 -4.08 4.28 -21.73
CA ASN A 298 -5.45 4.70 -21.49
C ASN A 298 -5.66 5.21 -20.04
N PRO A 299 -5.36 6.47 -19.71
CA PRO A 299 -5.58 7.04 -18.39
C PRO A 299 -7.06 7.05 -17.94
N SER A 300 -8.03 6.78 -18.83
CA SER A 300 -9.44 6.69 -18.44
C SER A 300 -9.73 5.48 -17.56
N ILE A 301 -8.93 4.40 -17.65
CA ILE A 301 -8.98 3.23 -16.77
C ILE A 301 -8.84 3.66 -15.30
N THR A 302 -7.78 4.38 -15.00
CA THR A 302 -7.52 4.85 -13.63
C THR A 302 -8.61 5.81 -13.13
N ARG A 303 -9.10 6.70 -14.01
CA ARG A 303 -10.20 7.61 -13.65
C ARG A 303 -11.50 6.85 -13.32
N ALA A 304 -11.84 5.84 -14.09
CA ALA A 304 -13.01 4.99 -13.83
C ALA A 304 -12.90 4.26 -12.48
N ILE A 305 -11.73 3.71 -12.17
CA ILE A 305 -11.45 3.04 -10.90
C ILE A 305 -11.54 4.03 -9.73
N ALA A 306 -10.95 5.23 -9.87
CA ALA A 306 -11.01 6.28 -8.84
C ALA A 306 -12.45 6.75 -8.60
N ALA A 307 -13.26 6.94 -9.66
CA ALA A 307 -14.66 7.30 -9.54
C ALA A 307 -15.48 6.25 -8.80
N LYS A 308 -15.26 4.95 -9.09
CA LYS A 308 -15.87 3.84 -8.35
C LYS A 308 -15.57 3.92 -6.86
N TYR A 309 -14.29 4.05 -6.50
CA TYR A 309 -13.91 4.10 -5.07
C TYR A 309 -14.34 5.38 -4.38
N SER A 310 -14.37 6.53 -5.07
CA SER A 310 -14.94 7.76 -4.51
C SER A 310 -16.42 7.58 -4.15
N ARG A 311 -17.23 7.00 -5.04
CA ARG A 311 -18.66 6.71 -4.82
C ARG A 311 -18.88 5.77 -3.65
N ARG A 312 -18.13 4.64 -3.60
CA ARG A 312 -18.22 3.69 -2.47
C ARG A 312 -17.80 4.33 -1.16
N MET A 313 -16.79 5.20 -1.19
CA MET A 313 -16.32 5.92 0.00
C MET A 313 -17.38 6.89 0.52
N ASP A 314 -18.09 7.61 -0.35
CA ASP A 314 -19.19 8.49 0.06
C ASP A 314 -20.27 7.71 0.79
N MET A 315 -20.74 6.62 0.20
CA MET A 315 -21.76 5.77 0.80
C MET A 315 -21.34 5.19 2.16
N LEU A 316 -20.08 4.71 2.27
CA LEU A 316 -19.56 4.17 3.53
C LEU A 316 -19.42 5.25 4.61
N VAL A 317 -18.93 6.43 4.25
CA VAL A 317 -18.78 7.58 5.15
C VAL A 317 -20.15 7.98 5.73
N ASP A 318 -21.19 8.02 4.90
CA ASP A 318 -22.54 8.36 5.35
C ASP A 318 -23.12 7.30 6.31
N VAL A 319 -22.93 6.01 6.01
CA VAL A 319 -23.33 4.92 6.91
C VAL A 319 -22.64 5.05 8.26
N LEU A 320 -21.33 5.23 8.27
CA LEU A 320 -20.56 5.32 9.51
C LEU A 320 -20.92 6.55 10.34
N LYS A 321 -21.18 7.71 9.71
CA LYS A 321 -21.70 8.90 10.42
C LYS A 321 -23.04 8.63 11.10
N ASN A 322 -23.95 7.97 10.41
CA ASN A 322 -25.26 7.61 10.96
C ASN A 322 -25.17 6.62 12.14
N LEU A 323 -24.07 5.87 12.23
CA LEU A 323 -23.77 4.97 13.34
C LEU A 323 -22.96 5.64 14.47
N GLY A 324 -22.72 6.95 14.40
CA GLY A 324 -22.02 7.73 15.43
C GLY A 324 -20.49 7.79 15.27
N PHE A 325 -19.93 7.19 14.23
CA PHE A 325 -18.52 7.36 13.92
C PHE A 325 -18.23 8.76 13.37
N SER A 326 -16.95 9.17 13.41
CA SER A 326 -16.47 10.44 12.86
C SER A 326 -15.51 10.22 11.69
N PRO A 327 -15.95 9.61 10.58
CA PRO A 327 -15.09 9.33 9.45
C PRO A 327 -14.71 10.61 8.69
N ARG A 328 -13.45 10.70 8.28
CA ARG A 328 -12.96 11.74 7.36
C ARG A 328 -12.72 11.10 5.99
N LYS A 329 -13.51 11.47 4.97
CA LYS A 329 -13.33 10.96 3.60
C LYS A 329 -11.90 11.31 3.14
N PRO A 330 -11.09 10.31 2.70
CA PRO A 330 -9.79 10.58 2.10
C PRO A 330 -9.94 11.25 0.73
N LYS A 331 -8.85 11.86 0.24
CA LYS A 331 -8.83 12.48 -1.11
C LYS A 331 -8.48 11.50 -2.21
N ALA A 332 -7.99 10.31 -1.85
CA ALA A 332 -7.50 9.32 -2.80
C ALA A 332 -7.46 7.90 -2.21
N GLY A 333 -7.26 6.91 -3.06
CA GLY A 333 -7.13 5.51 -2.68
C GLY A 333 -8.47 4.87 -2.34
N PHE A 334 -8.46 3.89 -1.44
CA PHE A 334 -9.66 3.15 -1.07
C PHE A 334 -9.68 2.76 0.42
N PHE A 335 -8.87 3.44 1.24
CA PHE A 335 -8.80 3.19 2.69
C PHE A 335 -9.43 4.32 3.48
N LEU A 336 -10.24 3.95 4.46
CA LEU A 336 -10.77 4.82 5.48
C LEU A 336 -10.21 4.36 6.83
N TYR A 337 -9.51 5.26 7.51
CA TYR A 337 -8.81 4.99 8.75
C TYR A 337 -9.37 5.88 9.86
N MET A 338 -9.75 5.28 10.99
CA MET A 338 -10.39 6.00 12.08
C MET A 338 -10.17 5.31 13.42
N PRO A 339 -10.37 6.01 14.55
CA PRO A 339 -10.41 5.38 15.87
C PRO A 339 -11.48 4.28 15.94
N ALA A 340 -11.14 3.17 16.58
CA ALA A 340 -12.12 2.17 16.98
C ALA A 340 -13.03 2.73 18.09
N PRO A 341 -14.30 2.30 18.18
CA PRO A 341 -15.14 2.64 19.33
C PRO A 341 -14.58 2.00 20.61
N LYS A 342 -14.92 2.56 21.76
CA LYS A 342 -14.52 2.01 23.06
C LYS A 342 -15.38 0.82 23.47
N ALA A 343 -16.62 0.78 23.02
CA ALA A 343 -17.53 -0.34 23.28
C ALA A 343 -18.63 -0.42 22.22
N ALA A 344 -19.31 -1.58 22.20
CA ALA A 344 -20.55 -1.78 21.49
C ALA A 344 -21.60 -2.41 22.41
N ILE A 345 -22.86 -1.99 22.26
CA ILE A 345 -24.02 -2.54 22.97
C ILE A 345 -24.88 -3.27 21.96
N GLN A 346 -25.10 -4.56 22.17
CA GLN A 346 -25.92 -5.42 21.33
C GLN A 346 -27.43 -5.26 21.66
N PRO A 347 -28.36 -5.74 20.82
CA PRO A 347 -29.81 -5.62 21.06
C PRO A 347 -30.31 -6.26 22.36
N ASP A 348 -29.64 -7.28 22.85
CA ASP A 348 -29.91 -7.95 24.12
C ASP A 348 -29.40 -7.22 25.36
N GLY A 349 -28.75 -6.06 25.16
CA GLY A 349 -28.12 -5.26 26.21
C GLY A 349 -26.70 -5.65 26.56
N THR A 350 -26.12 -6.69 25.93
CA THR A 350 -24.73 -7.09 26.13
C THR A 350 -23.79 -5.98 25.67
N ARG A 351 -22.94 -5.50 26.59
CA ARG A 351 -21.92 -4.48 26.32
C ARG A 351 -20.55 -5.12 26.20
N THR A 352 -19.89 -4.94 25.05
CA THR A 352 -18.53 -5.41 24.80
C THR A 352 -17.58 -4.23 24.72
N GLU A 353 -16.52 -4.22 25.53
CA GLU A 353 -15.46 -3.20 25.52
C GLU A 353 -14.34 -3.55 24.57
N PHE A 354 -13.75 -2.53 23.94
CA PHE A 354 -12.61 -2.63 23.04
C PHE A 354 -11.44 -1.79 23.57
N LYS A 355 -10.31 -2.42 23.85
CA LYS A 355 -9.07 -1.75 24.25
C LYS A 355 -8.19 -1.40 23.07
N THR A 356 -8.33 -2.14 21.97
CA THR A 356 -7.51 -2.06 20.76
C THR A 356 -8.38 -2.08 19.51
N GLY A 357 -7.84 -1.65 18.39
CA GLY A 357 -8.46 -1.84 17.08
C GLY A 357 -8.58 -3.34 16.72
N GLU A 358 -7.67 -4.19 17.26
CA GLU A 358 -7.77 -5.64 17.10
C GLU A 358 -9.02 -6.20 17.79
N ASP A 359 -9.34 -5.80 19.03
CA ASP A 359 -10.54 -6.24 19.72
C ASP A 359 -11.79 -5.91 18.92
N PHE A 360 -11.90 -4.67 18.45
CA PHE A 360 -13.01 -4.24 17.60
C PHE A 360 -13.08 -5.00 16.28
N SER A 361 -11.96 -5.18 15.58
CA SER A 361 -11.95 -5.90 14.29
C SER A 361 -12.33 -7.37 14.44
N GLN A 362 -11.88 -8.05 15.50
CA GLN A 362 -12.25 -9.43 15.80
C GLN A 362 -13.76 -9.54 16.10
N TRP A 363 -14.30 -8.62 16.92
CA TRP A 363 -15.70 -8.55 17.24
C TRP A 363 -16.56 -8.27 15.98
N MET A 364 -16.15 -7.36 15.11
CA MET A 364 -16.84 -7.07 13.84
C MET A 364 -16.94 -8.33 12.95
N ILE A 365 -15.90 -9.14 12.91
CA ILE A 365 -15.88 -10.39 12.15
C ILE A 365 -16.85 -11.41 12.77
N SER A 366 -16.82 -11.61 14.10
CA SER A 366 -17.63 -12.63 14.78
C SER A 366 -19.12 -12.26 14.79
N GLU A 367 -19.46 -11.01 15.13
CA GLU A 367 -20.85 -10.58 15.31
C GLU A 367 -21.51 -10.18 14.00
N HIS A 368 -20.82 -9.43 13.15
CA HIS A 368 -21.42 -8.85 11.95
C HIS A 368 -20.98 -9.50 10.63
N LEU A 369 -20.01 -10.42 10.65
CA LEU A 369 -19.36 -10.96 9.43
C LEU A 369 -18.89 -9.83 8.50
N ILE A 370 -18.30 -8.79 9.09
CA ILE A 370 -17.67 -7.69 8.40
C ILE A 370 -16.18 -7.68 8.81
N SER A 371 -15.29 -7.89 7.84
CA SER A 371 -13.85 -7.90 8.09
C SER A 371 -13.27 -6.50 7.90
N THR A 372 -12.46 -6.07 8.88
CA THR A 372 -11.65 -4.85 8.83
C THR A 372 -10.21 -5.18 9.19
N VAL A 373 -9.29 -4.21 9.16
CA VAL A 373 -7.90 -4.42 9.58
C VAL A 373 -7.58 -3.54 10.78
N PRO A 374 -7.20 -4.13 11.93
CA PRO A 374 -6.70 -3.36 13.06
C PRO A 374 -5.34 -2.73 12.73
N TRP A 375 -5.12 -1.51 13.23
CA TRP A 375 -3.86 -0.81 13.03
C TRP A 375 -3.53 0.04 14.25
N ASP A 376 -3.01 -0.64 15.26
CA ASP A 376 -2.85 -0.11 16.60
C ASP A 376 -1.51 0.65 16.83
N ASP A 377 -0.72 0.88 15.76
CA ASP A 377 0.60 1.53 15.87
C ASP A 377 0.53 3.01 16.35
N ALA A 378 -0.64 3.66 16.18
CA ALA A 378 -0.86 5.06 16.59
C ALA A 378 -2.04 5.22 17.57
N GLY A 379 -2.44 4.16 18.27
CA GLY A 379 -3.63 4.08 19.12
C GLY A 379 -4.60 3.03 18.62
N ALA A 380 -5.76 2.89 19.28
CA ALA A 380 -6.79 1.94 18.87
C ALA A 380 -7.48 2.40 17.58
N PHE A 381 -6.91 2.05 16.44
CA PHE A 381 -7.42 2.42 15.12
C PHE A 381 -7.79 1.21 14.28
N VAL A 382 -8.71 1.45 13.35
CA VAL A 382 -9.18 0.45 12.39
C VAL A 382 -9.20 1.03 10.99
N ARG A 383 -8.82 0.19 10.00
CA ARG A 383 -8.88 0.51 8.57
C ARG A 383 -10.01 -0.25 7.91
N PHE A 384 -10.89 0.47 7.26
CA PHE A 384 -11.87 -0.05 6.32
C PHE A 384 -11.36 0.10 4.90
N SER A 385 -11.65 -0.87 4.03
CA SER A 385 -11.39 -0.76 2.60
C SER A 385 -12.69 -0.82 1.82
N VAL A 386 -12.88 0.07 0.85
CA VAL A 386 -14.05 0.05 -0.04
C VAL A 386 -13.86 -0.88 -1.23
N THR A 387 -12.95 -1.84 -1.12
CA THR A 387 -12.68 -2.88 -2.11
C THR A 387 -13.53 -4.15 -1.89
N PHE A 388 -14.62 -4.04 -1.13
CA PHE A 388 -15.58 -5.15 -1.02
C PHE A 388 -16.11 -5.57 -2.39
N GLU A 389 -16.37 -6.85 -2.56
CA GLU A 389 -16.82 -7.40 -3.83
C GLU A 389 -18.24 -6.91 -4.15
N ALA A 390 -18.38 -6.18 -5.28
CA ALA A 390 -19.64 -5.71 -5.83
C ALA A 390 -19.48 -5.28 -7.29
N HIS A 391 -20.29 -5.82 -8.19
CA HIS A 391 -20.19 -5.54 -9.62
C HIS A 391 -21.35 -4.62 -10.06
N GLY A 392 -21.02 -3.34 -10.31
CA GLY A 392 -21.96 -2.29 -10.70
C GLY A 392 -22.59 -1.56 -9.50
N GLU A 393 -23.16 -0.37 -9.78
CA GLU A 393 -23.64 0.56 -8.75
C GLU A 393 -24.76 0.01 -7.86
N GLU A 394 -25.66 -0.78 -8.42
CA GLU A 394 -26.76 -1.37 -7.63
C GLU A 394 -26.24 -2.42 -6.64
N ALA A 395 -25.26 -3.23 -7.04
CA ALA A 395 -24.61 -4.18 -6.13
C ALA A 395 -23.80 -3.44 -5.03
N GLU A 396 -23.14 -2.35 -5.38
CA GLU A 396 -22.43 -1.50 -4.41
C GLU A 396 -23.39 -0.93 -3.35
N LYS A 397 -24.54 -0.39 -3.76
CA LYS A 397 -25.58 0.10 -2.87
C LYS A 397 -26.13 -1.01 -1.98
N ALA A 398 -26.36 -2.20 -2.53
CA ALA A 398 -26.88 -3.35 -1.77
C ALA A 398 -25.87 -3.78 -0.69
N VAL A 399 -24.57 -3.87 -1.00
CA VAL A 399 -23.54 -4.21 0.00
C VAL A 399 -23.45 -3.15 1.08
N VAL A 400 -23.49 -1.86 0.73
CA VAL A 400 -23.43 -0.78 1.72
C VAL A 400 -24.69 -0.75 2.61
N ALA A 401 -25.86 -1.02 2.04
CA ALA A 401 -27.10 -1.17 2.82
C ALA A 401 -27.02 -2.35 3.80
N GLU A 402 -26.41 -3.46 3.38
CA GLU A 402 -26.19 -4.61 4.27
C GLU A 402 -25.19 -4.30 5.38
N ILE A 403 -24.10 -3.53 5.10
CA ILE A 403 -23.18 -3.02 6.13
C ILE A 403 -23.96 -2.18 7.14
N ALA A 404 -24.78 -1.24 6.68
CA ALA A 404 -25.59 -0.39 7.54
C ALA A 404 -26.57 -1.22 8.41
N SER A 405 -27.24 -2.20 7.81
CA SER A 405 -28.17 -3.10 8.50
C SER A 405 -27.48 -3.91 9.60
N ARG A 406 -26.32 -4.51 9.29
CA ARG A 406 -25.59 -5.36 10.25
C ARG A 406 -25.00 -4.53 11.39
N MET A 407 -24.26 -3.47 11.08
CA MET A 407 -23.65 -2.61 12.10
C MET A 407 -24.71 -1.87 12.93
N GLY A 408 -25.84 -1.48 12.31
CA GLY A 408 -26.95 -0.79 12.96
C GLY A 408 -27.71 -1.62 14.00
N ARG A 409 -27.44 -2.92 14.09
CA ARG A 409 -27.95 -3.77 15.20
C ARG A 409 -27.28 -3.45 16.52
N SER A 410 -26.15 -2.78 16.52
CA SER A 410 -25.40 -2.44 17.72
C SER A 410 -25.28 -0.92 17.87
N LYS A 411 -25.24 -0.44 19.12
CA LYS A 411 -24.94 0.96 19.44
C LYS A 411 -23.46 1.06 19.82
N PHE A 412 -22.74 1.98 19.19
CA PHE A 412 -21.31 2.21 19.46
C PHE A 412 -21.10 3.36 20.45
N GLU A 413 -20.08 3.22 21.30
CA GLU A 413 -19.61 4.24 22.26
C GLU A 413 -18.20 4.67 21.92
N PHE A 414 -17.94 6.00 21.91
CA PHE A 414 -16.65 6.60 21.53
C PHE A 414 -15.94 7.32 22.67
#